data_28b1badd50c4db7a79f66c84156d0ab6
#
_entry.id   28b1badd50c4db7a79f66c84156d0ab6
#
_cell.length_a   1.000
_cell.length_b   1.000
_cell.length_c   1.000
_cell.angle_alpha   90.00
_cell.angle_beta   90.00
_cell.angle_gamma   90.00
#
_symmetry.space_group_name_H-M   'P 1'
#
loop_
_entity.id
_entity.type
_entity.pdbx_description
1 polymer ?
#
loop_
_entity_poly.entity_id
_entity_poly.type
_entity_poly.pdbx_seq_one_letter_code
_entity_poly.pdbx_strand_id
1 'polypeptide(L)'
;MTIKNSVSEICGRASTRFLQPSEHLIRNAKEYIAKHASEDISPRDVVRHLGVSRPLADLRFRELNGRSIRQEIAAARIREIKKHLMSSRNSLESIAIRCGFTSLPALSRYFKRETGQSPSKWRLR
;
A
#
# COMPACT_ATOMS: atom_id res chain seq x y z
N MET A 1 26.60 -12.52 -18.32
CA MET A 1 26.42 -12.74 -17.87
C MET A 1 25.98 -12.01 -17.38
N THR A 2 26.33 -12.79 -17.89
CA THR A 2 26.27 -12.94 -17.54
C THR A 2 26.26 -12.21 -17.14
N ILE A 3 26.41 -13.01 -17.68
CA ILE A 3 26.49 -13.13 -17.46
C ILE A 3 26.64 -12.51 -16.98
N LYS A 4 26.67 -13.10 -17.48
CA LYS A 4 26.81 -13.20 -17.26
C LYS A 4 26.73 -12.55 -16.79
N ASN A 5 27.01 -13.07 -17.45
CA ASN A 5 26.90 -13.04 -17.16
C ASN A 5 26.93 -12.09 -16.85
N SER A 6 27.20 -12.42 -17.31
CA SER A 6 27.06 -12.23 -17.29
C SER A 6 27.03 -11.20 -17.08
N VAL A 7 27.33 -11.58 -17.53
CA VAL A 7 27.06 -11.22 -17.57
C VAL A 7 27.02 -10.27 -17.33
N SER A 8 27.32 -10.51 -17.65
CA SER A 8 26.92 -10.23 -17.64
C SER A 8 26.88 -9.30 -17.48
N GLU A 9 26.88 -9.45 -17.77
CA GLU A 9 26.51 -9.21 -17.84
C GLU A 9 26.14 -8.29 -17.72
N ILE A 10 26.95 -8.45 -18.17
CA ILE A 10 26.25 -8.05 -18.32
C ILE A 10 26.06 -7.26 -18.01
N CYS A 11 26.39 -7.30 -18.29
CA CYS A 11 25.62 -6.92 -18.14
C CYS A 11 25.36 -6.05 -17.96
N GLY A 12 25.74 -5.83 -18.08
CA GLY A 12 24.94 -5.40 -18.16
C GLY A 12 24.62 -4.54 -17.89
N ARG A 13 24.83 -4.24 -18.19
CA ARG A 13 24.12 -3.66 -18.06
C ARG A 13 23.86 -2.93 -17.37
N ALA A 14 24.24 -2.58 -17.26
CA ALA A 14 23.64 -2.12 -16.67
C ALA A 14 23.34 -1.82 -15.90
N SER A 15 23.77 -1.86 -15.55
CA SER A 15 23.24 -1.70 -14.82
C SER A 15 22.66 -1.52 -14.27
N THR A 16 23.59 -0.89 -14.80
CA THR A 16 22.49 -0.86 -14.19
C THR A 16 21.95 -1.91 -13.36
N ARG A 17 21.76 -1.74 -12.36
CA ARG A 17 21.25 -2.78 -11.57
C ARG A 17 19.76 -3.03 -11.84
N PHE A 18 19.48 -4.19 -12.30
CA PHE A 18 18.08 -4.55 -12.56
C PHE A 18 17.49 -5.22 -11.36
N LEU A 19 16.27 -4.79 -10.99
CA LEU A 19 15.48 -5.48 -10.00
C LEU A 19 14.91 -6.75 -10.61
N GLN A 20 14.73 -7.77 -9.79
CA GLN A 20 14.02 -8.95 -10.22
C GLN A 20 12.58 -8.54 -10.59
N PRO A 21 11.96 -9.19 -11.58
CA PRO A 21 10.59 -8.83 -11.96
C PRO A 21 9.62 -8.83 -10.78
N SER A 22 9.78 -9.75 -9.85
CA SER A 22 8.92 -9.82 -8.68
C SER A 22 9.15 -8.65 -7.74
N GLU A 23 10.40 -8.25 -7.55
CA GLU A 23 10.74 -7.11 -6.71
C GLU A 23 10.19 -5.83 -7.31
N HIS A 24 10.29 -5.71 -8.61
CA HIS A 24 9.76 -4.54 -9.31
C HIS A 24 8.25 -4.46 -9.17
N LEU A 25 7.60 -5.59 -9.26
CA LEU A 25 6.15 -5.67 -9.09
C LEU A 25 5.72 -5.22 -7.69
N ILE A 26 6.43 -5.69 -6.66
CA ILE A 26 6.15 -5.31 -5.29
C ILE A 26 6.36 -3.81 -5.09
N ARG A 27 7.44 -3.28 -5.61
CA ARG A 27 7.73 -1.85 -5.50
C ARG A 27 6.63 -1.02 -6.15
N ASN A 28 6.24 -1.39 -7.37
CA ASN A 28 5.18 -0.67 -8.07
C ASN A 28 3.86 -0.72 -7.31
N ALA A 29 3.54 -1.87 -6.74
CA ALA A 29 2.32 -2.02 -5.96
C ALA A 29 2.36 -1.11 -4.73
N LYS A 30 3.46 -1.09 -4.01
CA LYS A 30 3.58 -0.27 -2.81
C LYS A 30 3.52 1.22 -3.13
N GLU A 31 4.14 1.62 -4.24
CA GLU A 31 4.10 3.03 -4.67
C GLU A 31 2.68 3.44 -5.02
N TYR A 32 1.96 2.59 -5.75
CA TYR A 32 0.58 2.87 -6.11
C TYR A 32 -0.29 2.99 -4.87
N ILE A 33 -0.14 2.04 -3.94
CA ILE A 33 -0.92 2.02 -2.71
C ILE A 33 -0.64 3.27 -1.88
N ALA A 34 0.63 3.64 -1.73
CA ALA A 34 0.99 4.82 -0.96
C ALA A 34 0.42 6.10 -1.58
N LYS A 35 0.47 6.19 -2.90
CA LYS A 35 -0.03 7.35 -3.62
C LYS A 35 -1.54 7.50 -3.48
N HIS A 36 -2.26 6.39 -3.40
CA HIS A 36 -3.72 6.39 -3.36
C HIS A 36 -4.29 5.99 -2.00
N ALA A 37 -3.49 6.11 -0.93
CA ALA A 37 -3.91 5.69 0.40
C ALA A 37 -5.07 6.52 0.95
N SER A 38 -5.29 7.72 0.41
CA SER A 38 -6.41 8.56 0.81
C SER A 38 -7.67 8.27 0.00
N GLU A 39 -7.64 7.24 -0.83
CA GLU A 39 -8.76 6.88 -1.68
C GLU A 39 -9.28 5.50 -1.30
N ASP A 40 -10.48 5.21 -1.74
CA ASP A 40 -11.07 3.90 -1.47
C ASP A 40 -10.64 2.92 -2.55
N ILE A 41 -9.37 2.52 -2.50
CA ILE A 41 -8.83 1.58 -3.49
C ILE A 41 -9.04 0.15 -3.02
N SER A 42 -9.11 -0.75 -3.99
CA SER A 42 -9.27 -2.18 -3.73
C SER A 42 -8.06 -2.94 -4.29
N PRO A 43 -7.88 -4.20 -3.88
CA PRO A 43 -6.83 -5.02 -4.49
C PRO A 43 -6.96 -5.12 -6.01
N ARG A 44 -8.19 -5.08 -6.52
CA ARG A 44 -8.41 -5.10 -7.97
C ARG A 44 -7.74 -3.92 -8.66
N ASP A 45 -7.83 -2.73 -8.04
CA ASP A 45 -7.22 -1.54 -8.62
C ASP A 45 -5.71 -1.68 -8.69
N VAL A 46 -5.11 -2.23 -7.64
CA VAL A 46 -3.67 -2.44 -7.59
C VAL A 46 -3.24 -3.44 -8.66
N VAL A 47 -3.96 -4.55 -8.75
CA VAL A 47 -3.65 -5.59 -9.73
C VAL A 47 -3.77 -5.04 -11.16
N ARG A 48 -4.80 -4.24 -11.40
CA ARG A 48 -4.98 -3.61 -12.71
C ARG A 48 -3.80 -2.71 -13.05
N HIS A 49 -3.33 -1.94 -12.07
CA HIS A 49 -2.16 -1.08 -12.27
C HIS A 49 -0.91 -1.88 -12.60
N LEU A 50 -0.77 -3.04 -11.99
CA LEU A 50 0.41 -3.88 -12.21
C LEU A 50 0.40 -4.59 -13.55
N GLY A 51 -0.78 -4.79 -14.14
CA GLY A 51 -0.89 -5.42 -15.44
C GLY A 51 -0.63 -6.91 -15.45
N VAL A 52 -0.77 -7.58 -14.30
CA VAL A 52 -0.59 -9.03 -14.19
C VAL A 52 -1.87 -9.66 -13.69
N SER A 53 -1.94 -10.99 -13.71
CA SER A 53 -3.12 -11.69 -13.21
C SER A 53 -3.20 -11.56 -11.69
N ARG A 54 -4.41 -11.62 -11.17
CA ARG A 54 -4.65 -11.52 -9.73
C ARG A 54 -3.93 -12.62 -8.95
N PRO A 55 -4.02 -13.88 -9.38
CA PRO A 55 -3.32 -14.95 -8.65
C PRO A 55 -1.82 -14.74 -8.60
N LEU A 56 -1.23 -14.30 -9.70
CA LEU A 56 0.22 -14.07 -9.74
C LEU A 56 0.60 -12.92 -8.81
N ALA A 57 -0.16 -11.82 -8.87
CA ALA A 57 0.11 -10.67 -8.02
C ALA A 57 0.01 -11.06 -6.53
N ASP A 58 -1.04 -11.78 -6.17
CA ASP A 58 -1.23 -12.20 -4.79
C ASP A 58 -0.09 -13.11 -4.31
N LEU A 59 0.31 -14.05 -5.17
CA LEU A 59 1.36 -14.98 -4.82
C LEU A 59 2.69 -14.27 -4.60
N ARG A 60 3.09 -13.45 -5.55
CA ARG A 60 4.36 -12.74 -5.47
C ARG A 60 4.38 -11.76 -4.30
N PHE A 61 3.29 -11.06 -4.11
CA PHE A 61 3.20 -10.08 -3.04
C PHE A 61 3.36 -10.75 -1.69
N ARG A 62 2.69 -11.89 -1.51
CA ARG A 62 2.74 -12.62 -0.26
C ARG A 62 4.14 -13.21 -0.02
N GLU A 63 4.76 -13.76 -1.07
CA GLU A 63 6.07 -14.37 -0.96
C GLU A 63 7.17 -13.36 -0.59
N LEU A 64 7.14 -12.19 -1.22
CA LEU A 64 8.22 -11.23 -1.07
C LEU A 64 7.94 -10.17 0.02
N ASN A 65 6.67 -9.90 0.29
CA ASN A 65 6.31 -8.85 1.22
C ASN A 65 5.76 -9.37 2.55
N GLY A 66 5.39 -10.64 2.59
CA GLY A 66 4.86 -11.26 3.80
C GLY A 66 3.43 -10.88 4.12
N ARG A 67 2.79 -10.08 3.29
CA ARG A 67 1.41 -9.64 3.47
C ARG A 67 0.68 -9.70 2.15
N SER A 68 -0.65 -9.84 2.22
CA SER A 68 -1.46 -9.76 1.01
C SER A 68 -1.57 -8.30 0.56
N ILE A 69 -2.02 -8.11 -0.67
CA ILE A 69 -2.26 -6.76 -1.19
C ILE A 69 -3.28 -6.04 -0.32
N ARG A 70 -4.33 -6.75 0.08
CA ARG A 70 -5.37 -6.17 0.93
C ARG A 70 -4.79 -5.68 2.26
N GLN A 71 -3.93 -6.48 2.87
CA GLN A 71 -3.31 -6.10 4.13
C GLN A 71 -2.40 -4.89 3.95
N GLU A 72 -1.71 -4.82 2.83
CA GLU A 72 -0.85 -3.68 2.55
C GLU A 72 -1.67 -2.41 2.35
N ILE A 73 -2.81 -2.52 1.67
CA ILE A 73 -3.72 -1.38 1.49
C ILE A 73 -4.23 -0.89 2.85
N ALA A 74 -4.65 -1.82 3.70
CA ALA A 74 -5.15 -1.47 5.03
C ALA A 74 -4.06 -0.76 5.85
N ALA A 75 -2.85 -1.28 5.81
CA ALA A 75 -1.74 -0.67 6.54
C ALA A 75 -1.47 0.75 6.05
N ALA A 76 -1.49 0.95 4.74
CA ALA A 76 -1.24 2.26 4.17
C ALA A 76 -2.35 3.25 4.52
N ARG A 77 -3.60 2.82 4.46
CA ARG A 77 -4.72 3.68 4.79
C ARG A 77 -4.71 4.05 6.27
N ILE A 78 -4.41 3.11 7.14
CA ILE A 78 -4.31 3.39 8.58
C ILE A 78 -3.19 4.38 8.85
N ARG A 79 -2.05 4.22 8.17
CA ARG A 79 -0.94 5.14 8.32
C ARG A 79 -1.34 6.56 7.93
N GLU A 80 -2.09 6.69 6.86
CA GLU A 80 -2.56 8.00 6.40
C GLU A 80 -3.55 8.61 7.39
N ILE A 81 -4.46 7.80 7.92
CA ILE A 81 -5.41 8.27 8.91
C ILE A 81 -4.69 8.76 10.17
N LYS A 82 -3.74 7.99 10.66
CA LYS A 82 -2.96 8.36 11.83
C LYS A 82 -2.21 9.67 11.62
N LYS A 83 -1.68 9.85 10.43
CA LYS A 83 -0.97 11.07 10.08
C LYS A 83 -1.88 12.29 10.21
N HIS A 84 -3.12 12.19 9.71
CA HIS A 84 -4.08 13.27 9.85
C HIS A 84 -4.50 13.49 11.29
N LEU A 85 -4.67 12.42 12.04
CA LEU A 85 -5.05 12.52 13.44
C LEU A 85 -3.98 13.22 14.29
N MET A 86 -2.72 13.01 13.96
CA MET A 86 -1.62 13.58 14.72
C MET A 86 -1.28 15.00 14.31
N SER A 87 -1.32 15.28 13.02
CA SER A 87 -0.79 16.54 12.50
C SER A 87 -1.86 17.55 12.16
N SER A 88 -3.11 17.19 12.19
CA SER A 88 -4.21 18.04 11.76
C SER A 88 -5.14 18.34 12.91
N ARG A 89 -5.67 19.56 12.94
CA ARG A 89 -6.70 19.96 13.89
C ARG A 89 -8.10 19.82 13.28
N ASN A 90 -8.17 19.23 12.11
CA ASN A 90 -9.45 19.02 11.45
C ASN A 90 -10.34 18.11 12.28
N SER A 91 -11.64 18.29 12.12
CA SER A 91 -12.60 17.42 12.77
C SER A 91 -12.47 16.00 12.24
N LEU A 92 -12.96 15.04 13.01
CA LEU A 92 -12.91 13.64 12.56
C LEU A 92 -13.73 13.44 11.30
N GLU A 93 -14.84 14.17 11.16
CA GLU A 93 -15.65 14.12 9.94
C GLU A 93 -14.85 14.57 8.73
N SER A 94 -14.09 15.65 8.88
CA SER A 94 -13.26 16.15 7.79
C SER A 94 -12.17 15.15 7.43
N ILE A 95 -11.55 14.54 8.44
CA ILE A 95 -10.52 13.55 8.21
C ILE A 95 -11.09 12.32 7.47
N ALA A 96 -12.32 11.91 7.85
CA ALA A 96 -12.97 10.79 7.18
C ALA A 96 -13.10 11.06 5.69
N ILE A 97 -13.58 12.24 5.32
CA ILE A 97 -13.75 12.59 3.92
C ILE A 97 -12.40 12.65 3.20
N ARG A 98 -11.41 13.25 3.83
CA ARG A 98 -10.07 13.37 3.23
C ARG A 98 -9.40 12.02 3.00
N CYS A 99 -9.75 11.03 3.81
CA CYS A 99 -9.17 9.70 3.69
C CYS A 99 -10.01 8.74 2.86
N GLY A 100 -11.02 9.27 2.16
CA GLY A 100 -11.77 8.48 1.20
C GLY A 100 -12.96 7.73 1.79
N PHE A 101 -13.39 8.09 2.99
CA PHE A 101 -14.57 7.47 3.60
C PHE A 101 -15.80 8.36 3.37
N THR A 102 -16.96 7.72 3.32
CA THR A 102 -18.20 8.44 3.07
C THR A 102 -18.71 9.17 4.31
N SER A 103 -18.29 8.72 5.50
CA SER A 103 -18.79 9.30 6.75
C SER A 103 -17.84 8.95 7.88
N LEU A 104 -18.00 9.65 9.01
CA LEU A 104 -17.23 9.33 10.20
C LEU A 104 -17.51 7.92 10.73
N PRO A 105 -18.78 7.45 10.78
CA PRO A 105 -19.00 6.07 11.21
C PRO A 105 -18.26 5.04 10.37
N ALA A 106 -18.13 5.27 9.06
CA ALA A 106 -17.39 4.36 8.19
C ALA A 106 -15.92 4.35 8.56
N LEU A 107 -15.33 5.52 8.77
CA LEU A 107 -13.94 5.63 9.21
C LEU A 107 -13.75 4.95 10.56
N SER A 108 -14.65 5.20 11.50
CA SER A 108 -14.54 4.66 12.84
C SER A 108 -14.56 3.13 12.84
N ARG A 109 -15.47 2.53 12.07
CA ARG A 109 -15.53 1.07 11.97
C ARG A 109 -14.26 0.51 11.38
N TYR A 110 -13.77 1.13 10.31
CA TYR A 110 -12.56 0.67 9.65
C TYR A 110 -11.35 0.76 10.59
N PHE A 111 -11.17 1.92 11.21
CA PHE A 111 -10.03 2.17 12.08
C PHE A 111 -10.06 1.24 13.31
N LYS A 112 -11.24 1.06 13.90
CA LYS A 112 -11.35 0.18 15.05
C LYS A 112 -11.08 -1.27 14.68
N ARG A 113 -11.55 -1.70 13.51
CA ARG A 113 -11.30 -3.06 13.04
C ARG A 113 -9.81 -3.31 12.84
N GLU A 114 -9.09 -2.32 12.30
CA GLU A 114 -7.68 -2.51 11.97
C GLU A 114 -6.74 -2.25 13.14
N THR A 115 -7.10 -1.36 14.06
CA THR A 115 -6.20 -0.98 15.16
C THR A 115 -6.70 -1.38 16.54
N GLY A 116 -7.97 -1.72 16.67
CA GLY A 116 -8.57 -2.05 17.96
C GLY A 116 -9.06 -0.86 18.75
N GLN A 117 -8.90 0.36 18.22
CA GLN A 117 -9.31 1.58 18.93
C GLN A 117 -10.06 2.49 17.97
N SER A 118 -10.96 3.32 18.52
CA SER A 118 -11.63 4.33 17.73
C SER A 118 -10.65 5.47 17.40
N PRO A 119 -10.89 6.21 16.32
CA PRO A 119 -10.03 7.34 15.96
C PRO A 119 -9.96 8.40 17.05
N SER A 120 -11.09 8.73 17.69
CA SER A 120 -11.09 9.74 18.73
C SER A 120 -10.29 9.29 19.94
N LYS A 121 -10.39 8.02 20.32
CA LYS A 121 -9.61 7.49 21.42
C LYS A 121 -8.13 7.49 21.10
N TRP A 122 -7.79 7.12 19.88
CA TRP A 122 -6.40 7.12 19.44
C TRP A 122 -5.81 8.53 19.43
N ARG A 123 -6.62 9.51 19.04
CA ARG A 123 -6.19 10.91 18.97
C ARG A 123 -5.85 11.51 20.33
N LEU A 124 -6.49 10.99 21.37
CA LEU A 124 -6.25 11.47 22.73
C LEU A 124 -4.95 10.98 23.37
N ARG A 125 -4.24 10.09 22.71
CA ARG A 125 -3.01 9.52 23.25
C ARG A 125 -1.89 10.53 23.44
#